data_82db1e992bc3c00eded952fa997992c3
#
_entry.id   82db1e992bc3c00eded952fa997992c3
#
_cell.length_a   1.000
_cell.length_b   1.000
_cell.length_c   1.000
_cell.angle_alpha   90.00
_cell.angle_beta   90.00
_cell.angle_gamma   90.00
#
_symmetry.space_group_name_H-M   'P 1'
#
loop_
_entity.id
_entity.type
_entity.pdbx_description
1 polymer ?
#
loop_
_entity_poly.entity_id
_entity_poly.type
_entity_poly.pdbx_seq_one_letter_code
_entity_poly.pdbx_strand_id
1 'polypeptide(L)'
;EIRDYLRLDEGVDETLLITLLKMATQYVEKFTGRALINRTITLFIDGVDEIDVALWEGTRVAPDMSIRKRYIELPTTPVSSVSSISSFSDNDTETTFASTKYFVDTVREPARVYLRDGEAWPQSLRVANGLKIVYVAGYGANRTDVPEAIRLGILNIIAFNYEHRGDFEGVLRQPAMVQSLLQPYRKLSFTNNPFGTGSGTY
;
A
#
# COMPACT_ATOMS: atom_id res chain seq x y z
N GLU A 1 17.50 -20.96 0.36
CA GLU A 1 17.63 -19.87 1.37
C GLU A 1 16.91 -20.18 2.68
N ILE A 2 15.57 -20.48 2.68
CA ILE A 2 14.83 -20.84 3.90
C ILE A 2 15.40 -22.13 4.51
N ARG A 3 15.60 -23.17 3.69
CA ARG A 3 16.16 -24.46 4.12
C ARG A 3 17.56 -24.28 4.68
N ASP A 4 18.42 -23.52 4.00
CA ASP A 4 19.78 -23.24 4.44
C ASP A 4 19.77 -22.49 5.78
N TYR A 5 18.84 -21.53 5.93
CA TYR A 5 18.66 -20.78 7.16
C TYR A 5 18.23 -21.66 8.34
N LEU A 6 17.32 -22.60 8.10
CA LEU A 6 16.81 -23.56 9.10
C LEU A 6 17.69 -24.82 9.21
N ARG A 7 18.71 -24.99 8.37
CA ARG A 7 19.59 -26.17 8.30
C ARG A 7 18.82 -27.48 8.09
N LEU A 8 17.84 -27.44 7.19
CA LEU A 8 16.99 -28.59 6.87
C LEU A 8 17.48 -29.31 5.62
N ASP A 9 17.38 -30.64 5.64
CA ASP A 9 17.65 -31.49 4.47
C ASP A 9 16.61 -31.27 3.36
N GLU A 10 16.96 -31.69 2.13
CA GLU A 10 16.04 -31.58 0.99
C GLU A 10 14.79 -32.45 1.20
N GLY A 11 13.65 -31.92 0.80
CA GLY A 11 12.36 -32.61 0.86
C GLY A 11 11.66 -32.59 2.22
N VAL A 12 12.31 -32.11 3.29
CA VAL A 12 11.69 -32.03 4.61
C VAL A 12 10.73 -30.85 4.69
N ASP A 13 9.51 -31.11 5.16
CA ASP A 13 8.46 -30.12 5.50
C ASP A 13 8.16 -29.07 4.40
N GLU A 14 8.32 -29.42 3.13
CA GLU A 14 8.24 -28.47 2.01
C GLU A 14 6.91 -27.71 1.95
N THR A 15 5.80 -28.41 2.13
CA THR A 15 4.46 -27.83 2.13
C THR A 15 4.28 -26.85 3.31
N LEU A 16 4.82 -27.20 4.48
CA LEU A 16 4.78 -26.35 5.66
C LEU A 16 5.62 -25.08 5.42
N LEU A 17 6.83 -25.21 4.90
CA LEU A 17 7.70 -24.06 4.61
C LEU A 17 7.08 -23.10 3.61
N ILE A 18 6.40 -23.60 2.57
CA ILE A 18 5.66 -22.76 1.62
C ILE A 18 4.53 -22.01 2.31
N THR A 19 3.81 -22.67 3.21
CA THR A 19 2.72 -22.06 3.97
C THR A 19 3.24 -20.97 4.91
N LEU A 20 4.32 -21.25 5.64
CA LEU A 20 4.98 -20.29 6.51
C LEU A 20 5.54 -19.09 5.74
N LEU A 21 6.11 -19.33 4.55
CA LEU A 21 6.58 -18.25 3.67
C LEU A 21 5.45 -17.32 3.26
N LYS A 22 4.32 -17.89 2.81
CA LYS A 22 3.14 -17.10 2.44
C LYS A 22 2.62 -16.27 3.62
N MET A 23 2.50 -16.87 4.79
CA MET A 23 2.06 -16.20 6.01
C MET A 23 3.01 -15.08 6.42
N ALA A 24 4.32 -15.36 6.45
CA ALA A 24 5.34 -14.37 6.81
C ALA A 24 5.37 -13.20 5.83
N THR A 25 5.26 -13.48 4.53
CA THR A 25 5.21 -12.44 3.48
C THR A 25 3.98 -11.55 3.66
N GLN A 26 2.80 -12.14 3.85
CA GLN A 26 1.56 -11.38 4.06
C GLN A 26 1.62 -10.54 5.35
N TYR A 27 2.19 -11.08 6.42
CA TYR A 27 2.39 -10.34 7.67
C TYR A 27 3.27 -9.11 7.44
N VAL A 28 4.42 -9.29 6.78
CA VAL A 28 5.37 -8.21 6.51
C VAL A 28 4.77 -7.15 5.59
N GLU A 29 4.07 -7.55 4.52
CA GLU A 29 3.37 -6.63 3.62
C GLU A 29 2.31 -5.81 4.36
N LYS A 30 1.52 -6.47 5.23
CA LYS A 30 0.50 -5.79 6.05
C LYS A 30 1.11 -4.86 7.09
N PHE A 31 2.20 -5.27 7.75
CA PHE A 31 2.87 -4.48 8.76
C PHE A 31 3.55 -3.23 8.19
N THR A 32 4.22 -3.38 7.05
CA THR A 32 4.94 -2.29 6.39
C THR A 32 4.04 -1.40 5.53
N GLY A 33 2.90 -1.91 5.06
CA GLY A 33 2.04 -1.27 4.05
C GLY A 33 2.66 -1.26 2.67
N ARG A 34 3.61 -2.16 2.39
CA ARG A 34 4.37 -2.23 1.14
C ARG A 34 4.10 -3.52 0.38
N ALA A 35 4.12 -3.45 -0.94
CA ALA A 35 4.22 -4.64 -1.77
C ALA A 35 5.69 -5.06 -1.89
N LEU A 36 6.00 -6.33 -1.66
CA LEU A 36 7.38 -6.81 -1.71
C LEU A 36 7.80 -7.14 -3.15
N ILE A 37 6.97 -7.88 -3.87
CA ILE A 37 7.20 -8.24 -5.26
C ILE A 37 6.23 -7.48 -6.15
N ASN A 38 6.69 -7.09 -7.33
CA ASN A 38 5.89 -6.37 -8.31
C ASN A 38 4.58 -7.09 -8.59
N ARG A 39 3.48 -6.38 -8.35
CA ARG A 39 2.13 -6.84 -8.68
C ARG A 39 1.29 -5.69 -9.19
N THR A 40 0.36 -6.00 -10.06
CA THR A 40 -0.65 -5.06 -10.53
C THR A 40 -1.70 -4.85 -9.46
N ILE A 41 -1.95 -3.60 -9.12
CA ILE A 41 -2.96 -3.18 -8.15
C ILE A 41 -3.99 -2.34 -8.87
N THR A 42 -5.25 -2.64 -8.61
CA THR A 42 -6.38 -1.83 -9.07
C THR A 42 -6.95 -1.11 -7.87
N LEU A 43 -6.88 0.21 -7.90
CA LEU A 43 -7.44 1.11 -6.90
C LEU A 43 -8.72 1.72 -7.45
N PHE A 44 -9.80 1.60 -6.69
CA PHE A 44 -11.04 2.32 -6.97
C PHE A 44 -11.23 3.42 -5.93
N ILE A 45 -11.66 4.59 -6.39
CA ILE A 45 -12.03 5.73 -5.55
C ILE A 45 -13.34 6.31 -6.06
N ASP A 46 -14.15 6.84 -5.16
CA ASP A 46 -15.48 7.34 -5.50
C ASP A 46 -15.39 8.61 -6.35
N GLY A 47 -14.43 9.44 -6.09
CA GLY A 47 -14.14 10.65 -6.83
C GLY A 47 -12.96 11.39 -6.20
N VAL A 48 -12.59 12.48 -6.84
CA VAL A 48 -11.64 13.44 -6.25
C VAL A 48 -12.46 14.62 -5.82
N ASP A 49 -13.03 14.52 -4.61
CA ASP A 49 -13.80 15.61 -4.05
C ASP A 49 -12.94 16.86 -3.97
N GLU A 50 -13.51 18.00 -4.29
CA GLU A 50 -13.00 19.26 -3.82
C GLU A 50 -13.00 19.13 -2.30
N ILE A 51 -11.81 19.14 -1.70
CA ILE A 51 -11.73 19.21 -0.25
C ILE A 51 -12.33 20.55 0.10
N ASP A 52 -13.58 20.50 0.54
CA ASP A 52 -14.12 21.56 1.34
C ASP A 52 -13.21 21.58 2.58
N VAL A 53 -12.26 22.50 2.57
CA VAL A 53 -11.48 22.77 3.78
C VAL A 53 -12.50 23.34 4.73
N ALA A 54 -13.17 22.46 5.46
CA ALA A 54 -14.01 22.85 6.58
C ALA A 54 -13.13 23.67 7.51
N LEU A 55 -13.28 24.95 7.39
CA LEU A 55 -12.55 25.95 8.13
C LEU A 55 -12.77 25.71 9.61
N TRP A 56 -11.71 25.30 10.24
CA TRP A 56 -11.66 25.33 11.70
C TRP A 56 -11.91 26.76 12.16
N GLU A 57 -12.80 26.88 13.12
CA GLU A 57 -13.35 28.15 13.66
C GLU A 57 -12.39 29.35 13.59
N GLY A 58 -12.79 30.37 12.84
CA GLY A 58 -12.21 31.71 12.89
C GLY A 58 -11.44 32.18 11.66
N THR A 59 -11.12 31.35 10.70
CA THR A 59 -10.47 31.81 9.47
C THR A 59 -11.47 31.79 8.31
N ARG A 60 -11.98 32.97 7.94
CA ARG A 60 -12.75 33.11 6.69
C ARG A 60 -11.78 32.99 5.53
N VAL A 61 -11.66 31.79 4.98
CA VAL A 61 -11.10 31.63 3.64
C VAL A 61 -12.16 32.08 2.67
N ALA A 62 -11.79 32.97 1.75
CA ALA A 62 -12.70 33.43 0.73
C ALA A 62 -13.30 32.23 -0.05
N PRO A 63 -14.57 32.29 -0.47
CA PRO A 63 -15.22 31.20 -1.20
C PRO A 63 -14.52 30.78 -2.50
N ASP A 64 -13.48 31.52 -2.88
CA ASP A 64 -12.70 31.33 -4.11
C ASP A 64 -11.41 30.49 -3.90
N MET A 65 -11.14 30.05 -2.68
CA MET A 65 -10.01 29.17 -2.38
C MET A 65 -10.44 27.71 -2.13
N SER A 66 -11.22 27.14 -3.04
CA SER A 66 -11.35 25.70 -3.11
C SER A 66 -9.98 25.13 -3.54
N ILE A 67 -9.21 24.64 -2.59
CA ILE A 67 -7.98 23.90 -2.86
C ILE A 67 -8.40 22.57 -3.45
N ARG A 68 -8.59 22.54 -4.76
CA ARG A 68 -8.83 21.30 -5.48
C ARG A 68 -7.67 20.37 -5.21
N LYS A 69 -7.95 19.19 -4.74
CA LYS A 69 -6.92 18.18 -4.54
C LYS A 69 -6.34 17.84 -5.92
N ARG A 70 -5.20 18.46 -6.24
CA ARG A 70 -4.56 18.30 -7.55
C ARG A 70 -3.86 16.94 -7.71
N TYR A 71 -3.90 16.10 -6.69
CA TYR A 71 -3.21 14.81 -6.72
C TYR A 71 -4.01 13.71 -6.03
N ILE A 72 -3.77 12.49 -6.45
CA ILE A 72 -4.27 11.26 -5.83
C ILE A 72 -3.06 10.51 -5.26
N GLU A 73 -3.12 10.09 -4.01
CA GLU A 73 -2.09 9.24 -3.39
C GLU A 73 -2.34 7.78 -3.70
N LEU A 74 -1.29 7.05 -4.05
CA LEU A 74 -1.34 5.62 -4.27
C LEU A 74 -0.98 4.89 -2.98
N PRO A 75 -1.92 4.14 -2.38
CA PRO A 75 -1.77 3.62 -1.02
C PRO A 75 -0.69 2.56 -0.87
N THR A 76 -0.43 1.75 -1.90
CA THR A 76 0.57 0.68 -1.83
C THR A 76 1.87 1.15 -2.45
N THR A 77 2.97 1.01 -1.72
CA THR A 77 4.32 1.45 -2.10
C THR A 77 5.30 0.27 -2.09
N PRO A 78 6.48 0.40 -2.70
CA PRO A 78 6.86 1.41 -3.67
C PRO A 78 6.12 1.25 -4.99
N VAL A 79 5.83 2.35 -5.69
CA VAL A 79 5.17 2.32 -7.00
C VAL A 79 6.22 2.41 -8.09
N SER A 80 6.18 1.49 -9.04
CA SER A 80 7.08 1.52 -10.21
C SER A 80 6.45 2.26 -11.39
N SER A 81 5.16 2.06 -11.66
CA SER A 81 4.48 2.72 -12.77
C SER A 81 2.98 2.73 -12.59
N VAL A 82 2.30 3.68 -13.24
CA VAL A 82 0.84 3.69 -13.41
C VAL A 82 0.53 3.24 -14.83
N SER A 83 -0.26 2.19 -14.95
CA SER A 83 -0.62 1.60 -16.25
C SER A 83 -1.76 2.34 -16.93
N SER A 84 -2.82 2.65 -16.20
CA SER A 84 -3.97 3.39 -16.72
C SER A 84 -4.76 4.06 -15.61
N ILE A 85 -5.46 5.12 -15.99
CA ILE A 85 -6.50 5.75 -15.18
C ILE A 85 -7.75 5.77 -16.02
N SER A 86 -8.88 5.32 -15.49
CA SER A 86 -10.17 5.32 -16.14
C SER A 86 -11.23 5.93 -15.24
N SER A 87 -12.24 6.54 -15.82
CA SER A 87 -13.40 7.09 -15.13
C SER A 87 -14.66 6.36 -15.57
N PHE A 88 -15.62 6.22 -14.65
CA PHE A 88 -16.92 5.64 -14.92
C PHE A 88 -17.99 6.72 -14.78
N SER A 89 -18.81 6.87 -15.82
CA SER A 89 -19.99 7.74 -15.78
C SER A 89 -21.15 7.06 -15.05
N ASP A 90 -22.22 7.82 -14.78
CA ASP A 90 -23.45 7.29 -14.15
C ASP A 90 -24.08 6.13 -14.93
N ASN A 91 -23.80 5.99 -16.22
CA ASN A 91 -24.25 4.90 -17.07
C ASN A 91 -23.25 3.72 -17.13
N ASP A 92 -22.32 3.64 -16.19
CA ASP A 92 -21.25 2.63 -16.12
C ASP A 92 -20.32 2.58 -17.35
N THR A 93 -20.30 3.64 -18.16
CA THR A 93 -19.40 3.73 -19.31
C THR A 93 -17.98 4.05 -18.82
N GLU A 94 -17.03 3.14 -19.10
CA GLU A 94 -15.61 3.35 -18.79
C GLU A 94 -14.96 4.22 -19.86
N THR A 95 -14.32 5.31 -19.44
CA THR A 95 -13.55 6.20 -20.30
C THR A 95 -12.13 6.33 -19.78
N THR A 96 -11.14 6.08 -20.64
CA THR A 96 -9.73 6.18 -20.27
C THR A 96 -9.32 7.65 -20.13
N PHE A 97 -8.73 7.99 -19.00
CA PHE A 97 -8.16 9.32 -18.77
C PHE A 97 -6.76 9.40 -19.39
N ALA A 98 -6.59 10.31 -20.35
CA ALA A 98 -5.37 10.37 -21.15
C ALA A 98 -4.12 10.63 -20.28
N SER A 99 -3.06 9.87 -20.52
CA SER A 99 -1.79 10.00 -19.78
C SER A 99 -1.10 11.35 -19.99
N THR A 100 -1.47 12.08 -21.03
CA THR A 100 -1.00 13.46 -21.29
C THR A 100 -1.53 14.47 -20.29
N LYS A 101 -2.61 14.17 -19.57
CA LYS A 101 -3.28 15.06 -18.62
C LYS A 101 -2.75 14.99 -17.20
N TYR A 102 -1.93 14.01 -16.89
CA TYR A 102 -1.36 13.80 -15.56
C TYR A 102 0.13 13.46 -15.64
N PHE A 103 0.79 13.51 -14.50
CA PHE A 103 2.11 12.93 -14.30
C PHE A 103 2.15 12.17 -12.98
N VAL A 104 3.02 11.20 -12.89
CA VAL A 104 3.18 10.35 -11.71
C VAL A 104 4.49 10.67 -11.02
N ASP A 105 4.40 11.08 -9.76
CA ASP A 105 5.56 11.24 -8.88
C ASP A 105 5.77 9.94 -8.09
N THR A 106 6.74 9.16 -8.52
CA THR A 106 7.14 7.90 -7.86
C THR A 106 8.32 8.10 -6.91
N VAL A 107 8.92 9.29 -6.86
CA VAL A 107 10.06 9.60 -5.99
C VAL A 107 9.60 9.73 -4.54
N ARG A 108 8.41 10.26 -4.33
CA ARG A 108 7.82 10.37 -2.99
C ARG A 108 7.14 9.08 -2.57
N GLU A 109 7.10 8.86 -1.28
CA GLU A 109 6.30 7.81 -0.65
C GLU A 109 5.30 8.43 0.34
N PRO A 110 4.00 8.21 0.15
CA PRO A 110 3.35 7.51 -0.96
C PRO A 110 3.48 8.24 -2.31
N ALA A 111 3.55 7.45 -3.39
CA ALA A 111 3.55 7.99 -4.75
C ALA A 111 2.26 8.75 -5.06
N ARG A 112 2.34 9.72 -5.94
CA ARG A 112 1.21 10.62 -6.25
C ARG A 112 1.00 10.77 -7.73
N VAL A 113 -0.25 10.82 -8.13
CA VAL A 113 -0.67 11.18 -9.47
C VAL A 113 -1.15 12.63 -9.46
N TYR A 114 -0.45 13.50 -10.15
CA TYR A 114 -0.76 14.92 -10.25
C TYR A 114 -1.42 15.26 -11.59
N LEU A 115 -2.39 16.15 -11.58
CA LEU A 115 -2.86 16.79 -12.81
C LEU A 115 -1.82 17.78 -13.35
N ARG A 116 -1.73 17.86 -14.66
CA ARG A 116 -0.97 18.93 -15.33
C ARG A 116 -1.73 20.24 -15.24
N ASP A 117 -1.02 21.34 -15.43
CA ASP A 117 -1.64 22.67 -15.40
C ASP A 117 -2.70 22.81 -16.50
N GLY A 118 -3.84 23.39 -16.13
CA GLY A 118 -4.99 23.54 -17.02
C GLY A 118 -5.88 22.31 -17.14
N GLU A 119 -5.50 21.16 -16.59
CA GLU A 119 -6.30 19.94 -16.61
C GLU A 119 -7.15 19.78 -15.35
N ALA A 120 -8.27 19.09 -15.47
CA ALA A 120 -9.19 18.78 -14.39
C ALA A 120 -9.50 17.28 -14.35
N TRP A 121 -9.81 16.77 -13.15
CA TRP A 121 -10.36 15.42 -13.02
C TRP A 121 -11.73 15.34 -13.68
N PRO A 122 -12.15 14.17 -14.18
CA PRO A 122 -13.49 13.97 -14.70
C PRO A 122 -14.56 14.37 -13.67
N GLN A 123 -15.55 15.16 -14.08
CA GLN A 123 -16.58 15.70 -13.17
C GLN A 123 -17.83 14.82 -13.09
N SER A 124 -18.20 14.17 -14.19
CA SER A 124 -19.42 13.33 -14.25
C SER A 124 -19.05 11.88 -13.91
N LEU A 125 -18.81 11.63 -12.63
CA LEU A 125 -18.48 10.31 -12.12
C LEU A 125 -19.71 9.69 -11.45
N ARG A 126 -19.84 8.37 -11.55
CA ARG A 126 -20.80 7.65 -10.72
C ARG A 126 -20.46 7.81 -9.24
N VAL A 127 -21.47 7.68 -8.39
CA VAL A 127 -21.38 7.96 -6.94
C VAL A 127 -20.34 7.08 -6.24
N ALA A 128 -20.18 5.84 -6.66
CA ALA A 128 -19.24 4.89 -6.07
C ALA A 128 -18.28 4.33 -7.11
N ASN A 129 -16.98 4.21 -6.74
CA ASN A 129 -15.94 3.69 -7.62
C ASN A 129 -15.85 4.44 -8.97
N GLY A 130 -16.01 5.75 -8.94
CA GLY A 130 -16.05 6.59 -10.14
C GLY A 130 -14.72 6.67 -10.88
N LEU A 131 -13.60 6.49 -10.19
CA LEU A 131 -12.26 6.41 -10.78
C LEU A 131 -11.61 5.07 -10.50
N LYS A 132 -10.91 4.53 -11.52
CA LYS A 132 -10.12 3.31 -11.45
C LYS A 132 -8.69 3.63 -11.85
N ILE A 133 -7.73 3.31 -10.99
CA ILE A 133 -6.31 3.49 -11.23
C ILE A 133 -5.66 2.11 -11.20
N VAL A 134 -5.01 1.74 -12.30
CA VAL A 134 -4.25 0.50 -12.40
C VAL A 134 -2.76 0.85 -12.37
N TYR A 135 -2.05 0.31 -11.39
CA TYR A 135 -0.62 0.60 -11.21
C TYR A 135 0.15 -0.63 -10.75
N VAL A 136 1.45 -0.61 -10.91
CA VAL A 136 2.36 -1.67 -10.46
C VAL A 136 3.11 -1.16 -9.24
N ALA A 137 3.04 -1.95 -8.16
CA ALA A 137 3.78 -1.69 -6.93
C ALA A 137 4.58 -2.92 -6.52
N GLY A 138 5.76 -2.68 -5.95
CA GLY A 138 6.71 -3.65 -5.47
C GLY A 138 8.15 -3.14 -5.62
N TYR A 139 9.08 -3.78 -4.92
CA TYR A 139 10.50 -3.45 -5.03
C TYR A 139 11.11 -3.92 -6.35
N GLY A 140 10.58 -4.98 -6.95
CA GLY A 140 11.06 -5.55 -8.19
C GLY A 140 10.41 -6.90 -8.49
N ALA A 141 10.84 -7.54 -9.58
CA ALA A 141 10.31 -8.84 -10.00
C ALA A 141 10.91 -10.01 -9.20
N ASN A 142 12.11 -9.81 -8.64
CA ASN A 142 12.86 -10.87 -7.98
C ASN A 142 12.95 -10.63 -6.47
N ARG A 143 13.15 -11.71 -5.73
CA ARG A 143 13.39 -11.64 -4.27
C ARG A 143 14.60 -10.79 -3.90
N THR A 144 15.61 -10.73 -4.77
CA THR A 144 16.84 -9.97 -4.57
C THR A 144 16.62 -8.46 -4.63
N ASP A 145 15.51 -8.01 -5.20
CA ASP A 145 15.15 -6.60 -5.29
C ASP A 145 14.57 -6.10 -3.95
N VAL A 146 14.15 -7.04 -3.08
CA VAL A 146 13.62 -6.73 -1.75
C VAL A 146 14.78 -6.44 -0.78
N PRO A 147 14.73 -5.35 0.01
CA PRO A 147 15.77 -5.03 0.98
C PRO A 147 16.10 -6.19 1.92
N GLU A 148 17.40 -6.40 2.17
CA GLU A 148 17.91 -7.52 2.98
C GLU A 148 17.29 -7.57 4.38
N ALA A 149 17.06 -6.42 5.01
CA ALA A 149 16.44 -6.36 6.34
C ALA A 149 15.01 -6.92 6.33
N ILE A 150 14.24 -6.69 5.27
CA ILE A 150 12.90 -7.25 5.11
C ILE A 150 12.99 -8.76 4.89
N ARG A 151 13.91 -9.22 4.04
CA ARG A 151 14.15 -10.64 3.78
C ARG A 151 14.55 -11.37 5.06
N LEU A 152 15.49 -10.82 5.83
CA LEU A 152 15.89 -11.36 7.12
C LEU A 152 14.73 -11.39 8.12
N GLY A 153 13.88 -10.35 8.12
CA GLY A 153 12.66 -10.31 8.93
C GLY A 153 11.72 -11.48 8.60
N ILE A 154 11.51 -11.77 7.31
CA ILE A 154 10.71 -12.91 6.84
C ILE A 154 11.32 -14.25 7.30
N LEU A 155 12.63 -14.43 7.14
CA LEU A 155 13.32 -15.64 7.57
C LEU A 155 13.20 -15.86 9.08
N ASN A 156 13.34 -14.82 9.88
CA ASN A 156 13.15 -14.90 11.33
C ASN A 156 11.74 -15.28 11.72
N ILE A 157 10.71 -14.72 11.03
CA ILE A 157 9.30 -15.11 11.26
C ILE A 157 9.09 -16.58 10.96
N ILE A 158 9.65 -17.06 9.84
CA ILE A 158 9.53 -18.46 9.43
C ILE A 158 10.21 -19.37 10.46
N ALA A 159 11.44 -19.05 10.85
CA ALA A 159 12.19 -19.84 11.84
C ALA A 159 11.46 -19.92 13.17
N PHE A 160 11.00 -18.79 13.67
CA PHE A 160 10.23 -18.74 14.92
C PHE A 160 8.98 -19.63 14.88
N ASN A 161 8.17 -19.50 13.81
CA ASN A 161 6.95 -20.31 13.68
C ASN A 161 7.24 -21.80 13.38
N TYR A 162 8.37 -22.10 12.75
CA TYR A 162 8.79 -23.47 12.50
C TYR A 162 9.21 -24.20 13.80
N GLU A 163 9.95 -23.50 14.64
CA GLU A 163 10.43 -24.05 15.93
C GLU A 163 9.31 -24.19 16.98
N HIS A 164 8.35 -23.24 16.97
CA HIS A 164 7.25 -23.18 17.93
C HIS A 164 5.93 -23.77 17.39
N ARG A 165 6.00 -24.68 16.42
CA ARG A 165 4.79 -25.37 15.91
C ARG A 165 4.19 -26.25 17.01
N GLY A 166 2.95 -25.93 17.40
CA GLY A 166 2.22 -26.61 18.48
C GLY A 166 2.23 -25.89 19.82
N ASP A 167 2.96 -24.79 19.95
CA ASP A 167 2.90 -23.91 21.11
C ASP A 167 1.93 -22.75 20.81
N PHE A 168 0.71 -22.90 21.32
CA PHE A 168 -0.34 -21.90 21.07
C PHE A 168 -0.17 -20.61 21.90
N GLU A 169 0.62 -20.61 22.95
CA GLU A 169 0.88 -19.42 23.75
C GLU A 169 1.95 -18.52 23.15
N GLY A 170 2.92 -19.08 22.43
CA GLY A 170 4.03 -18.36 21.78
C GLY A 170 3.67 -17.69 20.45
N VAL A 171 2.67 -18.22 19.74
CA VAL A 171 2.33 -17.81 18.35
C VAL A 171 1.86 -16.36 18.23
N LEU A 172 1.37 -15.75 19.30
CA LEU A 172 0.84 -14.38 19.26
C LEU A 172 1.90 -13.28 19.40
N ARG A 173 3.14 -13.61 19.73
CA ARG A 173 4.23 -12.62 19.89
C ARG A 173 5.32 -12.80 18.85
N GLN A 174 5.27 -11.98 17.82
CA GLN A 174 6.41 -11.87 16.91
C GLN A 174 7.65 -11.39 17.69
N PRO A 175 8.86 -11.95 17.41
CA PRO A 175 10.08 -11.52 18.07
C PRO A 175 10.30 -10.02 17.94
N ALA A 176 10.68 -9.34 19.03
CA ALA A 176 10.92 -7.89 19.01
C ALA A 176 11.98 -7.48 17.96
N MET A 177 12.92 -8.38 17.66
CA MET A 177 13.91 -8.20 16.60
C MET A 177 13.25 -8.02 15.22
N VAL A 178 12.20 -8.75 14.91
CA VAL A 178 11.48 -8.62 13.63
C VAL A 178 10.85 -7.24 13.50
N GLN A 179 10.23 -6.76 14.58
CA GLN A 179 9.63 -5.43 14.59
C GLN A 179 10.68 -4.34 14.38
N SER A 180 11.84 -4.42 15.06
CA SER A 180 12.91 -3.44 14.89
C SER A 180 13.50 -3.43 13.47
N LEU A 181 13.61 -4.58 12.81
CA LEU A 181 14.05 -4.70 11.42
C LEU A 181 13.04 -4.09 10.43
N LEU A 182 11.74 -4.25 10.68
CA LEU A 182 10.68 -3.82 9.78
C LEU A 182 10.22 -2.37 10.02
N GLN A 183 10.43 -1.83 11.22
CA GLN A 183 9.99 -0.48 11.61
C GLN A 183 10.45 0.63 10.65
N PRO A 184 11.70 0.67 10.16
CA PRO A 184 12.15 1.69 9.20
C PRO A 184 11.40 1.65 7.86
N TYR A 185 10.85 0.50 7.50
CA TYR A 185 10.11 0.30 6.24
C TYR A 185 8.61 0.53 6.39
N ARG A 186 8.13 0.75 7.61
CA ARG A 186 6.71 0.96 7.85
C ARG A 186 6.26 2.29 7.24
N LYS A 187 5.22 2.23 6.40
CA LYS A 187 4.58 3.42 5.87
C LYS A 187 3.93 4.19 7.01
N LEU A 188 4.37 5.42 7.22
CA LEU A 188 3.72 6.36 8.11
C LEU A 188 2.70 7.16 7.29
N SER A 189 1.42 6.92 7.51
CA SER A 189 0.35 7.74 6.96
C SER A 189 -0.06 8.77 8.00
N PHE A 190 0.25 10.02 7.75
CA PHE A 190 -0.22 11.17 8.54
C PHE A 190 -1.51 11.73 7.94
N THR A 191 -2.35 10.89 7.36
CA THR A 191 -3.71 11.35 7.02
C THR A 191 -4.42 11.65 8.32
N ASN A 192 -4.60 12.93 8.61
CA ASN A 192 -5.64 13.36 9.52
C ASN A 192 -6.97 12.86 8.94
N ASN A 193 -7.43 11.72 9.43
CA ASN A 193 -8.80 11.32 9.24
C ASN A 193 -9.60 12.12 10.29
N PRO A 194 -10.34 13.17 9.92
CA PRO A 194 -11.12 13.95 10.89
C PRO A 194 -12.23 13.11 11.55
N PHE A 195 -12.46 11.90 11.05
CA PHE A 195 -13.39 10.91 11.62
C PHE A 195 -12.66 9.68 12.15
N GLY A 196 -11.50 9.85 12.78
CA GLY A 196 -10.77 8.80 13.46
C GLY A 196 -11.66 8.14 14.52
N THR A 197 -12.27 7.01 14.17
CA THR A 197 -12.74 6.06 15.16
C THR A 197 -11.53 5.64 15.99
N GLY A 198 -11.59 5.94 17.28
CA GLY A 198 -10.51 5.76 18.21
C GLY A 198 -9.83 4.41 18.13
N SER A 199 -8.52 4.44 18.16
CA SER A 199 -7.69 3.28 18.42
C SER A 199 -8.07 2.72 19.80
N GLY A 200 -8.88 1.70 19.79
CA GLY A 200 -9.03 0.84 20.94
C GLY A 200 -7.70 0.13 21.17
N THR A 201 -7.00 0.55 22.21
CA THR A 201 -5.99 -0.25 22.90
C THR A 201 -6.65 -1.53 23.38
N TYR A 202 -6.17 -2.65 22.88
CA TYR A 202 -6.18 -3.95 23.60
C TYR A 202 -4.86 -4.65 23.34
#